data_2bc36a5743c1b57e893c4552994f4645
#
_entry.id   2bc36a5743c1b57e893c4552994f4645
#
_cell.length_a   1.000
_cell.length_b   1.000
_cell.length_c   1.000
_cell.angle_alpha   90.00
_cell.angle_beta   90.00
_cell.angle_gamma   90.00
#
_symmetry.space_group_name_H-M   'P 1'
#
loop_
_entity.id
_entity.type
_entity.pdbx_description
1 polymer ?
#
loop_
_entity_poly.entity_id
_entity_poly.type
_entity_poly.pdbx_seq_one_letter_code
_entity_poly.pdbx_strand_id
1 'polypeptide(L)'
;THVDKLELYLSARKKAVQQKLDELNKPVTEKIAVAVTVENDDRELPQFKVVDVPGLPPSAQLSGDFTITNRGSQDIVSLSGVFAVKDSSDTVRFRNSFEAENIPAGKSVRIHNQWPLDMYVPSQSILATKPDEPLAAVMKIEYVIFKDGTSLSLQDTLPESN
;
A
#
# COMPACT_ATOMS: atom_id res chain seq x y z
N THR A 1 -5.17 -25.43 -27.04
CA THR A 1 -5.69 -24.45 -28.01
C THR A 1 -4.74 -23.27 -28.16
N HIS A 2 -4.90 -22.50 -29.22
CA HIS A 2 -4.10 -21.29 -29.42
C HIS A 2 -4.36 -20.25 -28.33
N VAL A 3 -5.58 -20.17 -27.82
CA VAL A 3 -5.95 -19.25 -26.75
C VAL A 3 -5.21 -19.61 -25.47
N ASP A 4 -5.15 -20.87 -25.09
CA ASP A 4 -4.45 -21.31 -23.87
C ASP A 4 -2.95 -21.03 -23.95
N LYS A 5 -2.34 -21.26 -25.10
CA LYS A 5 -0.92 -20.97 -25.31
C LYS A 5 -0.62 -19.48 -25.25
N LEU A 6 -1.51 -18.64 -25.81
CA LEU A 6 -1.37 -17.20 -25.76
C LEU A 6 -1.50 -16.68 -24.33
N GLU A 7 -2.46 -17.17 -23.57
CA GLU A 7 -2.64 -16.78 -22.16
C GLU A 7 -1.42 -17.15 -21.32
N LEU A 8 -0.86 -18.35 -21.49
CA LEU A 8 0.37 -18.77 -20.82
C LEU A 8 1.56 -17.88 -21.19
N TYR A 9 1.68 -17.54 -22.46
CA TYR A 9 2.76 -16.65 -22.93
C TYR A 9 2.64 -15.26 -22.33
N LEU A 10 1.45 -14.64 -22.33
CA LEU A 10 1.20 -13.33 -21.79
C LEU A 10 1.42 -13.30 -20.27
N SER A 11 0.98 -14.35 -19.57
CA SER A 11 1.21 -14.48 -18.12
C SER A 11 2.68 -14.59 -17.77
N ALA A 12 3.44 -15.40 -18.52
CA ALA A 12 4.88 -15.53 -18.33
C ALA A 12 5.62 -14.21 -18.61
N ARG A 13 5.21 -13.49 -19.66
CA ARG A 13 5.79 -12.19 -20.00
C ARG A 13 5.52 -11.14 -18.93
N LYS A 14 4.29 -11.08 -18.42
CA LYS A 14 3.91 -10.19 -17.33
C LYS A 14 4.74 -10.46 -16.07
N LYS A 15 4.91 -11.74 -15.73
CA LYS A 15 5.73 -12.16 -14.61
C LYS A 15 7.20 -11.75 -14.78
N ALA A 16 7.75 -11.92 -15.99
CA ALA A 16 9.14 -11.55 -16.29
C ALA A 16 9.34 -10.03 -16.19
N VAL A 17 8.40 -9.21 -16.66
CA VAL A 17 8.43 -7.75 -16.51
C VAL A 17 8.39 -7.36 -15.05
N GLN A 18 7.52 -7.98 -14.25
CA GLN A 18 7.41 -7.70 -12.83
C GLN A 18 8.70 -8.05 -12.09
N GLN A 19 9.33 -9.17 -12.42
CA GLN A 19 10.61 -9.55 -11.82
C GLN A 19 11.71 -8.54 -12.13
N LYS A 20 11.76 -8.02 -13.36
CA LYS A 20 12.73 -6.99 -13.74
C LYS A 20 12.48 -5.67 -13.00
N LEU A 21 11.20 -5.28 -12.83
CA LEU A 21 10.84 -4.12 -12.03
C LEU A 21 11.27 -4.28 -10.57
N ASP A 22 11.04 -5.44 -9.99
CA ASP A 22 11.43 -5.72 -8.61
C ASP A 22 12.95 -5.66 -8.43
N GLU A 23 13.72 -6.19 -9.38
CA GLU A 23 15.18 -6.09 -9.38
C GLU A 23 15.66 -4.63 -9.51
N LEU A 24 15.03 -3.87 -10.41
CA LEU A 24 15.37 -2.46 -10.63
C LEU A 24 15.06 -1.62 -9.39
N ASN A 25 13.96 -1.89 -8.73
CA ASN A 25 13.50 -1.17 -7.54
C ASN A 25 14.17 -1.64 -6.25
N LYS A 26 14.84 -2.80 -6.24
CA LYS A 26 15.42 -3.38 -5.03
C LYS A 26 16.31 -2.42 -4.25
N PRO A 27 17.27 -1.70 -4.87
CA PRO A 27 18.11 -0.75 -4.11
C PRO A 27 17.30 0.37 -3.47
N VAL A 28 16.29 0.89 -4.16
CA VAL A 28 15.42 1.95 -3.63
C VAL A 28 14.52 1.40 -2.52
N THR A 29 13.96 0.22 -2.69
CA THR A 29 13.15 -0.45 -1.67
C THR A 29 13.94 -0.65 -0.38
N GLU A 30 15.20 -1.08 -0.48
CA GLU A 30 16.09 -1.26 0.67
C GLU A 30 16.39 0.07 1.37
N LYS A 31 16.63 1.14 0.62
CA LYS A 31 16.86 2.49 1.17
C LYS A 31 15.62 3.02 1.87
N ILE A 32 14.45 2.82 1.29
CA ILE A 32 13.18 3.22 1.91
C ILE A 32 12.98 2.45 3.21
N ALA A 33 13.20 1.14 3.22
CA ALA A 33 13.02 0.29 4.41
C ALA A 33 13.93 0.71 5.58
N VAL A 34 15.11 1.24 5.29
CA VAL A 34 16.02 1.77 6.32
C VAL A 34 15.53 3.13 6.83
N ALA A 35 14.99 3.96 5.95
CA ALA A 35 14.60 5.33 6.27
C ALA A 35 13.23 5.44 6.92
N VAL A 36 12.28 4.58 6.56
CA VAL A 36 10.88 4.71 6.96
C VAL A 36 10.29 3.35 7.30
N THR A 37 9.53 3.29 8.39
CA THR A 37 8.74 2.10 8.70
C THR A 37 7.27 2.46 8.85
N VAL A 38 6.41 1.49 8.54
CA VAL A 38 4.96 1.60 8.73
C VAL A 38 4.55 0.54 9.75
N GLU A 39 4.02 0.97 10.86
CA GLU A 39 3.66 0.09 11.99
C GLU A 39 2.38 0.60 12.68
N ASN A 40 1.92 -0.13 13.66
CA ASN A 40 0.83 0.30 14.53
C ASN A 40 1.44 0.78 15.86
N ASP A 41 0.78 1.72 16.54
CA ASP A 41 1.26 2.29 17.82
C ASP A 41 1.60 1.23 18.86
N ASP A 42 0.79 0.18 18.98
CA ASP A 42 0.97 -0.87 19.99
C ASP A 42 1.36 -2.22 19.40
N ARG A 43 1.52 -2.31 18.08
CA ARG A 43 1.79 -3.56 17.37
C ARG A 43 2.59 -3.29 16.11
N GLU A 44 3.33 -4.28 15.67
CA GLU A 44 4.19 -4.19 14.47
C GLU A 44 3.42 -4.08 13.16
N LEU A 45 2.11 -4.35 13.15
CA LEU A 45 1.32 -4.41 11.92
C LEU A 45 0.24 -3.34 11.89
N PRO A 46 0.02 -2.70 10.71
CA PRO A 46 -1.13 -1.82 10.51
C PRO A 46 -2.45 -2.53 10.77
N GLN A 47 -3.42 -1.81 11.34
CA GLN A 47 -4.75 -2.36 11.61
C GLN A 47 -5.78 -1.81 10.65
N PHE A 48 -6.53 -2.71 10.04
CA PHE A 48 -7.65 -2.41 9.16
C PHE A 48 -8.89 -3.17 9.61
N LYS A 49 -10.02 -2.49 9.60
CA LYS A 49 -11.31 -3.11 9.92
C LYS A 49 -12.44 -2.44 9.16
N VAL A 50 -13.51 -3.18 8.96
CA VAL A 50 -14.74 -2.63 8.38
C VAL A 50 -15.56 -2.01 9.50
N VAL A 51 -16.01 -0.78 9.28
CA VAL A 51 -16.87 -0.05 10.21
C VAL A 51 -18.12 0.41 9.49
N ASP A 52 -19.22 0.54 10.22
CA ASP A 52 -20.46 1.09 9.71
C ASP A 52 -20.61 2.52 10.23
N VAL A 53 -20.85 3.46 9.29
CA VAL A 53 -21.02 4.87 9.62
C VAL A 53 -22.47 5.26 9.30
N PRO A 54 -23.37 5.28 10.30
CA PRO A 54 -24.77 5.57 10.09
C PRO A 54 -24.99 6.94 9.46
N GLY A 55 -25.92 7.02 8.51
CA GLY A 55 -26.30 8.27 7.87
C GLY A 55 -25.45 8.67 6.67
N LEU A 56 -24.36 7.94 6.36
CA LEU A 56 -23.54 8.18 5.18
C LEU A 56 -23.66 7.02 4.19
N PRO A 57 -24.13 7.24 2.97
CA PRO A 57 -24.06 6.21 1.93
C PRO A 57 -22.74 6.28 1.15
N PRO A 58 -22.02 5.16 0.92
CA PRO A 58 -22.28 3.86 1.54
C PRO A 58 -21.95 3.89 3.03
N SER A 59 -22.71 3.18 3.85
CA SER A 59 -22.50 3.15 5.30
C SER A 59 -21.25 2.35 5.69
N ALA A 60 -20.91 1.33 4.93
CA ALA A 60 -19.74 0.51 5.18
C ALA A 60 -18.45 1.22 4.72
N GLN A 61 -17.51 1.34 5.62
CA GLN A 61 -16.22 1.99 5.41
C GLN A 61 -15.10 1.04 5.82
N LEU A 62 -13.96 1.12 5.16
CA LEU A 62 -12.74 0.50 5.63
C LEU A 62 -11.99 1.52 6.49
N SER A 63 -11.76 1.19 7.75
CA SER A 63 -10.99 2.03 8.66
C SER A 63 -9.57 1.49 8.76
N GLY A 64 -8.58 2.35 8.53
CA GLY A 64 -7.17 2.01 8.65
C GLY A 64 -6.50 2.86 9.72
N ASP A 65 -5.63 2.24 10.51
CA ASP A 65 -4.88 2.89 11.58
C ASP A 65 -3.44 2.36 11.56
N PHE A 66 -2.49 3.25 11.34
CA PHE A 66 -1.08 2.90 11.27
C PHE A 66 -0.19 4.11 11.56
N THR A 67 1.04 3.85 11.94
CA THR A 67 2.03 4.88 12.26
C THR A 67 3.19 4.80 11.27
N ILE A 68 3.58 5.95 10.73
CA ILE A 68 4.74 6.08 9.86
C ILE A 68 5.85 6.73 10.68
N THR A 69 6.98 6.03 10.79
CA THR A 69 8.14 6.48 11.56
C THR A 69 9.29 6.82 10.62
N ASN A 70 9.82 8.04 10.75
CA ASN A 70 11.03 8.44 10.06
C ASN A 70 12.25 7.98 10.88
N ARG A 71 12.92 6.96 10.40
CA ARG A 71 14.10 6.38 11.06
C ARG A 71 15.42 6.96 10.58
N GLY A 72 15.36 7.86 9.61
CA GLY A 72 16.54 8.50 9.05
C GLY A 72 16.99 9.73 9.83
N SER A 73 18.05 10.34 9.36
CA SER A 73 18.64 11.54 9.93
C SER A 73 18.12 12.84 9.32
N GLN A 74 17.32 12.74 8.27
CA GLN A 74 16.73 13.89 7.58
C GLN A 74 15.23 13.95 7.77
N ASP A 75 14.70 15.17 7.83
CA ASP A 75 13.26 15.38 7.85
C ASP A 75 12.64 14.96 6.52
N ILE A 76 11.49 14.32 6.59
CA ILE A 76 10.69 13.98 5.42
C ILE A 76 9.69 15.10 5.17
N VAL A 77 9.72 15.67 3.98
CA VAL A 77 8.74 16.68 3.55
C VAL A 77 7.44 16.04 3.16
N SER A 78 7.51 14.95 2.40
CA SER A 78 6.33 14.26 1.87
C SER A 78 6.68 12.81 1.57
N LEU A 79 5.72 11.94 1.76
CA LEU A 79 5.80 10.56 1.28
C LEU A 79 4.45 10.09 0.79
N SER A 80 4.47 9.13 -0.10
CA SER A 80 3.28 8.46 -0.59
C SER A 80 3.53 6.97 -0.75
N GLY A 81 2.46 6.21 -0.66
CA GLY A 81 2.52 4.78 -0.84
C GLY A 81 1.15 4.21 -1.18
N VAL A 82 1.12 2.90 -1.31
CA VAL A 82 -0.09 2.15 -1.59
C VAL A 82 -0.24 1.03 -0.58
N PHE A 83 -1.46 0.58 -0.39
CA PHE A 83 -1.74 -0.57 0.45
C PHE A 83 -2.75 -1.49 -0.21
N ALA A 84 -2.64 -2.77 0.13
CA ALA A 84 -3.60 -3.79 -0.26
C ALA A 84 -4.08 -4.50 0.99
N VAL A 85 -5.40 -4.66 1.11
CA VAL A 85 -6.02 -5.35 2.25
C VAL A 85 -6.48 -6.71 1.79
N LYS A 86 -6.05 -7.73 2.51
CA LYS A 86 -6.40 -9.14 2.25
C LYS A 86 -7.31 -9.67 3.36
N ASP A 87 -8.23 -10.53 2.97
CA ASP A 87 -9.06 -11.26 3.91
C ASP A 87 -8.37 -12.54 4.41
N SER A 88 -9.08 -13.34 5.24
CA SER A 88 -8.53 -14.58 5.78
C SER A 88 -8.24 -15.65 4.72
N SER A 89 -8.77 -15.51 3.51
CA SER A 89 -8.44 -16.40 2.38
C SER A 89 -7.21 -15.96 1.59
N ASP A 90 -6.49 -14.94 2.08
CA ASP A 90 -5.33 -14.33 1.42
C ASP A 90 -5.67 -13.68 0.07
N THR A 91 -6.92 -13.28 -0.10
CA THR A 91 -7.41 -12.62 -1.30
C THR A 91 -7.44 -11.12 -1.09
N VAL A 92 -6.86 -10.36 -2.04
CA VAL A 92 -6.92 -8.90 -1.99
C VAL A 92 -8.34 -8.42 -2.24
N ARG A 93 -8.89 -7.68 -1.29
CA ARG A 93 -10.27 -7.16 -1.34
C ARG A 93 -10.35 -5.66 -1.54
N PHE A 94 -9.29 -4.94 -1.21
CA PHE A 94 -9.27 -3.48 -1.31
C PHE A 94 -7.84 -3.00 -1.58
N ARG A 95 -7.71 -1.97 -2.41
CA ARG A 95 -6.44 -1.28 -2.67
C ARG A 95 -6.69 0.22 -2.65
N ASN A 96 -5.77 0.96 -2.08
CA ASN A 96 -5.80 2.42 -2.15
C ASN A 96 -4.41 2.98 -1.86
N SER A 97 -4.29 4.29 -1.86
CA SER A 97 -3.06 5.00 -1.57
C SER A 97 -3.12 5.71 -0.22
N PHE A 98 -1.97 6.06 0.31
CA PHE A 98 -1.85 6.90 1.50
C PHE A 98 -0.74 7.92 1.30
N GLU A 99 -0.84 9.03 2.02
CA GLU A 99 0.12 10.12 1.98
C GLU A 99 0.40 10.61 3.39
N ALA A 100 1.60 11.11 3.61
CA ALA A 100 1.98 11.78 4.85
C ALA A 100 2.95 12.92 4.54
N GLU A 101 2.93 13.94 5.39
CA GLU A 101 3.77 15.13 5.22
C GLU A 101 4.44 15.50 6.54
N ASN A 102 5.60 16.15 6.42
CA ASN A 102 6.27 16.79 7.55
C ASN A 102 6.56 15.84 8.71
N ILE A 103 7.36 14.80 8.44
CA ILE A 103 7.79 13.86 9.48
C ILE A 103 9.24 14.16 9.84
N PRO A 104 9.51 14.84 10.97
CA PRO A 104 10.88 15.13 11.39
C PRO A 104 11.70 13.85 11.63
N ALA A 105 13.00 13.96 11.48
CA ALA A 105 13.92 12.85 11.74
C ALA A 105 13.70 12.26 13.14
N GLY A 106 13.57 10.95 13.23
CA GLY A 106 13.33 10.22 14.46
C GLY A 106 11.91 10.33 15.03
N LYS A 107 11.00 10.97 14.31
CA LYS A 107 9.61 11.17 14.76
C LYS A 107 8.64 10.31 13.95
N SER A 108 7.41 10.21 14.48
CA SER A 108 6.35 9.42 13.88
C SER A 108 5.12 10.28 13.64
N VAL A 109 4.33 9.89 12.65
CA VAL A 109 2.99 10.44 12.39
C VAL A 109 2.01 9.29 12.34
N ARG A 110 0.87 9.46 13.02
CA ARG A 110 -0.21 8.50 13.01
C ARG A 110 -1.18 8.84 11.89
N ILE A 111 -1.52 7.84 11.09
CA ILE A 111 -2.55 7.93 10.07
C ILE A 111 -3.76 7.14 10.55
N HIS A 112 -4.89 7.83 10.67
CA HIS A 112 -6.19 7.20 10.93
C HIS A 112 -7.15 7.72 9.88
N ASN A 113 -7.58 6.83 8.99
CA ASN A 113 -8.42 7.24 7.86
C ASN A 113 -9.49 6.18 7.58
N GLN A 114 -10.54 6.60 6.88
CA GLN A 114 -11.64 5.75 6.47
C GLN A 114 -11.86 5.91 4.97
N TRP A 115 -12.07 4.79 4.30
CA TRP A 115 -12.34 4.76 2.86
C TRP A 115 -13.70 4.12 2.62
N PRO A 116 -14.59 4.76 1.83
CA PRO A 116 -15.86 4.14 1.47
C PRO A 116 -15.65 2.83 0.72
N LEU A 117 -16.41 1.80 1.07
CA LEU A 117 -16.43 0.56 0.31
C LEU A 117 -17.43 0.70 -0.84
N ASP A 118 -16.98 0.40 -2.05
CA ASP A 118 -17.84 0.43 -3.23
C ASP A 118 -18.61 -0.89 -3.31
N MET A 119 -19.92 -0.81 -3.05
CA MET A 119 -20.80 -1.98 -3.02
C MET A 119 -21.06 -2.58 -4.41
N TYR A 120 -20.70 -1.87 -5.48
CA TYR A 120 -20.77 -2.37 -6.85
C TYR A 120 -19.52 -3.15 -7.25
N VAL A 121 -18.45 -3.08 -6.47
CA VAL A 121 -17.22 -3.86 -6.69
C VAL A 121 -17.30 -5.12 -5.83
N PRO A 122 -17.38 -6.33 -6.42
CA PRO A 122 -17.58 -7.56 -5.65
C PRO A 122 -16.56 -7.82 -4.56
N SER A 123 -15.29 -7.51 -4.80
CA SER A 123 -14.23 -7.68 -3.80
C SER A 123 -14.46 -6.80 -2.56
N GLN A 124 -14.96 -5.58 -2.75
CA GLN A 124 -15.24 -4.65 -1.66
C GLN A 124 -16.57 -4.94 -0.96
N SER A 125 -17.60 -5.32 -1.73
CA SER A 125 -18.91 -5.66 -1.15
C SER A 125 -18.82 -6.89 -0.23
N ILE A 126 -17.94 -7.84 -0.53
CA ILE A 126 -17.69 -9.00 0.33
C ILE A 126 -17.19 -8.57 1.71
N LEU A 127 -16.31 -7.57 1.79
CA LEU A 127 -15.82 -7.05 3.06
C LEU A 127 -16.96 -6.53 3.93
N ALA A 128 -17.91 -5.83 3.33
CA ALA A 128 -19.08 -5.29 4.04
C ALA A 128 -19.99 -6.39 4.62
N THR A 129 -20.00 -7.59 4.04
CA THR A 129 -20.79 -8.73 4.53
C THR A 129 -20.12 -9.46 5.68
N LYS A 130 -18.85 -9.22 5.94
CA LYS A 130 -18.05 -9.92 6.96
C LYS A 130 -17.26 -8.93 7.81
N PRO A 131 -17.93 -8.03 8.56
CA PRO A 131 -17.25 -6.94 9.26
C PRO A 131 -16.28 -7.40 10.36
N ASP A 132 -16.47 -8.60 10.88
CA ASP A 132 -15.61 -9.15 11.96
C ASP A 132 -14.47 -10.02 11.42
N GLU A 133 -14.33 -10.17 10.12
CA GLU A 133 -13.27 -10.96 9.52
C GLU A 133 -11.91 -10.30 9.75
N PRO A 134 -10.89 -11.05 10.20
CA PRO A 134 -9.54 -10.51 10.31
C PRO A 134 -8.98 -10.07 8.95
N LEU A 135 -8.44 -8.87 8.89
CA LEU A 135 -7.85 -8.29 7.69
C LEU A 135 -6.35 -8.11 7.89
N ALA A 136 -5.58 -8.38 6.84
CA ALA A 136 -4.15 -8.12 6.80
C ALA A 136 -3.85 -7.11 5.70
N ALA A 137 -2.96 -6.16 5.98
CA ALA A 137 -2.58 -5.15 5.00
C ALA A 137 -1.12 -5.32 4.60
N VAL A 138 -0.85 -5.16 3.32
CA VAL A 138 0.48 -5.03 2.77
C VAL A 138 0.68 -3.58 2.39
N MET A 139 1.64 -2.92 3.03
CA MET A 139 1.95 -1.50 2.83
C MET A 139 3.22 -1.36 2.01
N LYS A 140 3.21 -0.44 1.06
CA LYS A 140 4.38 -0.17 0.21
C LYS A 140 4.57 1.33 0.05
N ILE A 141 5.68 1.85 0.55
CA ILE A 141 6.04 3.25 0.32
C ILE A 141 6.70 3.33 -1.05
N GLU A 142 6.18 4.22 -1.90
CA GLU A 142 6.63 4.36 -3.29
C GLU A 142 7.47 5.60 -3.53
N TYR A 143 7.30 6.62 -2.71
CA TYR A 143 7.96 7.90 -2.93
C TYR A 143 8.20 8.63 -1.61
N VAL A 144 9.42 9.14 -1.43
CA VAL A 144 9.80 9.94 -0.26
C VAL A 144 10.60 11.14 -0.72
N ILE A 145 10.22 12.33 -0.26
CA ILE A 145 10.97 13.57 -0.49
C ILE A 145 11.53 14.04 0.84
N PHE A 146 12.85 14.26 0.88
CA PHE A 146 13.55 14.77 2.06
C PHE A 146 13.72 16.29 1.99
N LYS A 147 13.96 16.89 3.14
CA LYS A 147 14.09 18.34 3.29
C LYS A 147 15.25 18.93 2.47
N ASP A 148 16.30 18.16 2.22
CA ASP A 148 17.42 18.60 1.40
C ASP A 148 17.13 18.58 -0.10
N GLY A 149 15.93 18.21 -0.51
CA GLY A 149 15.51 18.11 -1.90
C GLY A 149 15.77 16.75 -2.55
N THR A 150 16.47 15.84 -1.88
CA THR A 150 16.65 14.49 -2.40
C THR A 150 15.35 13.69 -2.28
N SER A 151 15.22 12.66 -3.12
CA SER A 151 14.04 11.80 -3.10
C SER A 151 14.40 10.35 -3.36
N LEU A 152 13.53 9.46 -2.88
CA LEU A 152 13.54 8.03 -3.23
C LEU A 152 12.23 7.72 -3.93
N SER A 153 12.30 7.10 -5.09
CA SER A 153 11.11 6.80 -5.91
C SER A 153 11.24 5.43 -6.55
N LEU A 154 10.19 4.63 -6.42
CA LEU A 154 10.07 3.38 -7.14
C LEU A 154 9.60 3.65 -8.56
N GLN A 155 10.03 2.81 -9.50
CA GLN A 155 9.59 2.90 -10.89
C GLN A 155 8.39 1.98 -11.11
N ASP A 156 7.40 2.48 -11.84
CA ASP A 156 6.18 1.74 -12.18
C ASP A 156 6.32 0.96 -13.48
N THR A 157 7.23 1.42 -14.34
CA THR A 157 7.48 0.81 -15.65
C THR A 157 8.97 0.64 -15.88
N LEU A 158 9.33 -0.32 -16.72
CA LEU A 158 10.71 -0.47 -17.15
C LEU A 158 11.11 0.72 -18.01
N PRO A 159 12.37 1.23 -17.88
CA PRO A 159 12.85 2.29 -18.75
C PRO A 159 12.91 1.78 -20.20
N GLU A 160 12.58 2.67 -21.14
CA GLU A 160 12.69 2.35 -22.55
C GLU A 160 14.17 2.13 -22.90
N SER A 161 14.43 1.05 -23.64
CA SER A 161 15.78 0.80 -24.14
C SER A 161 16.03 1.69 -25.35
N ASN A 162 17.01 2.53 -25.23
CA ASN A 162 17.49 3.34 -26.36
C ASN A 162 18.37 2.50 -27.30
#